data_1b7ba838f603739da1879b255e48aa10
#
_entry.id   1b7ba838f603739da1879b255e48aa10
#
_cell.length_a   1.000
_cell.length_b   1.000
_cell.length_c   1.000
_cell.angle_alpha   90.00
_cell.angle_beta   90.00
_cell.angle_gamma   90.00
#
_symmetry.space_group_name_H-M   'P 1'
#
loop_
_entity.id
_entity.type
_entity.pdbx_description
1 polymer ?
#
loop_
_entity_poly.entity_id
_entity_poly.type
_entity_poly.pdbx_seq_one_letter_code
_entity_poly.pdbx_strand_id
1 'polypeptide(L)'
;MILMASSRRVAIVVIYRFAIWLSAVIPLLLGSGYAYAAAAPPWHQFWKAYQQYFIDPASGRVIDWHEGGITTSEGQSYALFFALVDNDRPLFNKLLAWTQDNLAQDDLGKNLPAWRWGQRNDGPWGLLSTNHAADSDLWIAYDLIQAGRLWHDPYYRQIGLALARHIAQKEVLDMPVAGPMLIPGGKYFRPSPETLIINASYLPLPLLASLAQAMPDGPWGKMAETLPAVIAGSAPHGFSPDWVAFNPQKGYFPAPQGVIASYNAIRVYLWAGMTNPQTPGAGKILRELWGMSTYLHSHPAPPLKVDWQTGKAEGEGPSGFSACLIPYLASLHEDDLLQVQLARLQSKYRPGTGLYGHPPAHYYNQNLALFALGWYENVFRFGIDGNIIVRWQKHHKDSSTVSHSSSSAEHGQYDG
;
A
#
# COMPACT_ATOMS: atom_id res chain seq x y z
N MET A 1 38.39 -54.28 71.48
CA MET A 1 38.11 -54.48 72.91
C MET A 1 36.70 -53.96 73.11
N ILE A 2 35.68 -54.87 72.98
CA ILE A 2 34.94 -55.39 74.16
C ILE A 2 34.12 -54.23 74.81
N LEU A 3 32.79 -54.21 74.93
CA LEU A 3 31.69 -55.16 75.12
C LEU A 3 30.38 -54.32 74.94
N MET A 4 29.37 -54.82 74.30
CA MET A 4 28.13 -55.43 74.83
C MET A 4 27.45 -54.66 75.99
N ALA A 5 26.19 -54.32 75.90
CA ALA A 5 24.95 -55.07 76.01
C ALA A 5 23.82 -54.08 76.30
N SER A 6 22.73 -54.24 75.75
CA SER A 6 21.48 -54.94 76.10
C SER A 6 20.44 -54.11 76.80
N SER A 7 19.35 -53.96 76.06
CA SER A 7 17.91 -54.19 76.37
C SER A 7 17.24 -53.41 77.54
N ARG A 8 16.11 -52.80 77.27
CA ARG A 8 14.74 -53.28 77.60
C ARG A 8 13.65 -52.25 77.16
N ARG A 9 12.57 -52.80 76.69
CA ARG A 9 11.34 -52.19 76.33
C ARG A 9 10.61 -51.59 77.52
N VAL A 10 9.96 -50.45 77.36
CA VAL A 10 8.64 -50.13 77.94
C VAL A 10 7.84 -49.30 76.95
N ALA A 11 6.69 -49.82 76.65
CA ALA A 11 5.66 -49.11 75.86
C ALA A 11 4.81 -48.26 76.78
N ILE A 12 4.56 -47.03 76.46
CA ILE A 12 3.42 -46.24 76.97
C ILE A 12 2.75 -45.56 75.86
N VAL A 13 1.45 -45.90 75.71
CA VAL A 13 0.43 -45.30 74.79
C VAL A 13 -0.04 -44.04 75.46
N VAL A 14 -0.03 -42.91 74.77
CA VAL A 14 -0.95 -41.77 75.02
C VAL A 14 -1.18 -40.95 73.74
N ILE A 15 -2.37 -41.14 73.15
CA ILE A 15 -3.37 -40.22 72.64
C ILE A 15 -2.94 -38.97 71.85
N TYR A 16 -3.33 -39.02 70.64
CA TYR A 16 -3.44 -37.97 69.62
C TYR A 16 -4.07 -36.66 70.07
N ARG A 17 -3.43 -35.55 69.73
CA ARG A 17 -4.08 -34.31 69.38
C ARG A 17 -3.52 -33.85 68.04
N PHE A 18 -4.34 -33.93 67.02
CA PHE A 18 -4.10 -33.37 65.74
C PHE A 18 -4.08 -31.83 65.82
N ALA A 19 -2.97 -31.20 65.52
CA ALA A 19 -2.87 -29.82 65.15
C ALA A 19 -2.47 -29.79 63.68
N ILE A 20 -3.50 -29.54 62.84
CA ILE A 20 -3.32 -29.32 61.38
C ILE A 20 -2.68 -27.94 61.23
N TRP A 21 -1.43 -27.90 60.86
CA TRP A 21 -0.79 -26.71 60.33
C TRP A 21 -1.10 -26.67 58.82
N LEU A 22 -2.05 -25.83 58.40
CA LEU A 22 -2.23 -25.43 57.00
C LEU A 22 -1.05 -24.54 56.61
N SER A 23 -0.03 -25.12 56.01
CA SER A 23 0.97 -24.36 55.26
C SER A 23 0.33 -23.88 53.95
N ALA A 24 -0.15 -22.64 53.92
CA ALA A 24 -0.54 -21.96 52.67
C ALA A 24 0.72 -21.72 51.83
N VAL A 25 1.01 -22.62 50.92
CA VAL A 25 1.92 -22.37 49.81
C VAL A 25 1.16 -21.44 48.87
N ILE A 26 1.44 -20.15 48.93
CA ILE A 26 1.07 -19.18 47.91
C ILE A 26 2.00 -19.44 46.74
N PRO A 27 1.52 -19.95 45.59
CA PRO A 27 2.34 -19.92 44.38
C PRO A 27 2.49 -18.45 43.99
N LEU A 28 3.70 -17.91 44.08
CA LEU A 28 4.10 -16.71 43.38
C LEU A 28 3.94 -17.02 41.89
N LEU A 29 2.77 -16.76 41.33
CA LEU A 29 2.58 -16.57 39.90
C LEU A 29 3.39 -15.33 39.52
N LEU A 30 4.66 -15.55 39.20
CA LEU A 30 5.37 -14.65 38.31
C LEU A 30 4.58 -14.65 36.98
N GLY A 31 3.56 -13.83 36.95
CA GLY A 31 2.92 -13.45 35.71
C GLY A 31 3.98 -12.83 34.81
N SER A 32 4.58 -13.66 33.95
CA SER A 32 5.19 -13.18 32.74
C SER A 32 4.10 -12.39 32.05
N GLY A 33 4.11 -11.07 32.25
CA GLY A 33 3.30 -10.15 31.52
C GLY A 33 3.72 -10.27 30.06
N TYR A 34 3.13 -11.21 29.34
CA TYR A 34 3.03 -11.08 27.91
C TYR A 34 2.24 -9.78 27.70
N ALA A 35 2.96 -8.71 27.42
CA ALA A 35 2.36 -7.52 26.89
C ALA A 35 1.61 -7.99 25.63
N TYR A 36 0.30 -8.14 25.75
CA TYR A 36 -0.56 -8.34 24.60
C TYR A 36 -0.24 -7.17 23.66
N ALA A 37 0.42 -7.46 22.55
CA ALA A 37 0.59 -6.47 21.52
C ALA A 37 -0.84 -6.00 21.19
N ALA A 38 -1.08 -4.70 21.38
CA ALA A 38 -2.41 -4.16 21.09
C ALA A 38 -2.77 -4.55 19.66
N ALA A 39 -3.97 -5.10 19.48
CA ALA A 39 -4.44 -5.47 18.15
C ALA A 39 -4.34 -4.27 17.21
N ALA A 40 -3.96 -4.50 15.95
CA ALA A 40 -3.96 -3.42 14.96
C ALA A 40 -5.36 -2.79 14.89
N PRO A 41 -5.45 -1.46 14.81
CA PRO A 41 -6.73 -0.81 14.66
C PRO A 41 -7.35 -1.21 13.31
N PRO A 42 -8.69 -1.24 13.20
CA PRO A 42 -9.35 -1.31 11.91
C PRO A 42 -8.85 -0.21 10.98
N TRP A 43 -8.78 -0.48 9.69
CA TRP A 43 -8.27 0.44 8.68
C TRP A 43 -8.78 1.89 8.82
N HIS A 44 -10.09 2.07 9.08
CA HIS A 44 -10.69 3.39 9.27
C HIS A 44 -10.09 4.19 10.44
N GLN A 45 -9.74 3.53 11.55
CA GLN A 45 -9.08 4.20 12.68
C GLN A 45 -7.63 4.57 12.33
N PHE A 46 -6.94 3.71 11.61
CA PHE A 46 -5.59 4.01 11.09
C PHE A 46 -5.61 5.17 10.09
N TRP A 47 -6.58 5.19 9.17
CA TRP A 47 -6.76 6.31 8.24
C TRP A 47 -7.03 7.63 8.98
N LYS A 48 -7.85 7.62 10.03
CA LYS A 48 -8.06 8.81 10.87
C LYS A 48 -6.80 9.29 11.58
N ALA A 49 -5.99 8.38 12.10
CA ALA A 49 -4.69 8.72 12.68
C ALA A 49 -3.74 9.35 11.62
N TYR A 50 -3.74 8.81 10.40
CA TYR A 50 -3.00 9.39 9.29
C TYR A 50 -3.46 10.81 8.97
N GLN A 51 -4.78 11.03 8.85
CA GLN A 51 -5.36 12.36 8.61
C GLN A 51 -4.89 13.38 9.66
N GLN A 52 -5.00 13.01 10.94
CA GLN A 52 -4.62 13.89 12.05
C GLN A 52 -3.14 14.25 12.07
N TYR A 53 -2.27 13.37 11.60
CA TYR A 53 -0.83 13.55 11.68
C TYR A 53 -0.22 14.16 10.41
N PHE A 54 -0.73 13.80 9.23
CA PHE A 54 -0.12 14.14 7.95
C PHE A 54 -0.95 15.09 7.08
N ILE A 55 -2.23 15.32 7.37
CA ILE A 55 -3.06 16.21 6.55
C ILE A 55 -3.36 17.48 7.33
N ASP A 56 -3.00 18.63 6.75
CA ASP A 56 -3.41 19.93 7.27
C ASP A 56 -4.94 20.04 7.16
N PRO A 57 -5.68 20.13 8.28
CA PRO A 57 -7.13 20.14 8.26
C PRO A 57 -7.72 21.40 7.61
N ALA A 58 -6.98 22.49 7.56
CA ALA A 58 -7.44 23.73 6.93
C ALA A 58 -7.36 23.67 5.41
N SER A 59 -6.23 23.21 4.86
CA SER A 59 -5.96 23.27 3.43
C SER A 59 -6.15 21.93 2.69
N GLY A 60 -6.01 20.78 3.38
CA GLY A 60 -5.95 19.47 2.74
C GLY A 60 -4.56 19.09 2.22
N ARG A 61 -3.53 19.85 2.60
CA ARG A 61 -2.13 19.58 2.26
C ARG A 61 -1.62 18.35 2.99
N VAL A 62 -1.03 17.38 2.29
CA VAL A 62 -0.30 16.24 2.89
C VAL A 62 1.13 16.65 3.18
N ILE A 63 1.61 16.42 4.39
CA ILE A 63 2.88 16.93 4.89
C ILE A 63 3.86 15.78 5.15
N ASP A 64 5.01 15.81 4.49
CA ASP A 64 6.13 14.94 4.84
C ASP A 64 7.05 15.65 5.86
N TRP A 65 6.87 15.27 7.13
CA TRP A 65 7.64 15.85 8.24
C TRP A 65 9.13 15.46 8.21
N HIS A 66 9.49 14.33 7.57
CA HIS A 66 10.88 13.89 7.46
C HIS A 66 11.68 14.70 6.45
N GLU A 67 11.02 15.18 5.41
CA GLU A 67 11.63 16.00 4.35
C GLU A 67 11.43 17.50 4.60
N GLY A 68 11.37 17.93 5.86
CA GLY A 68 11.25 19.35 6.21
C GLY A 68 9.86 19.95 5.97
N GLY A 69 8.82 19.14 6.03
CA GLY A 69 7.43 19.57 5.90
C GLY A 69 7.01 19.86 4.46
N ILE A 70 7.68 19.25 3.47
CA ILE A 70 7.28 19.35 2.06
C ILE A 70 5.99 18.61 1.77
N THR A 71 5.45 18.85 0.59
CA THR A 71 4.36 18.06 -0.01
C THR A 71 4.82 17.52 -1.35
N THR A 72 4.49 16.27 -1.62
CA THR A 72 4.70 15.65 -2.91
C THR A 72 3.36 15.35 -3.59
N SER A 73 3.34 15.35 -4.92
CA SER A 73 2.17 14.89 -5.68
C SER A 73 1.81 13.43 -5.35
N GLU A 74 2.82 12.59 -5.01
CA GLU A 74 2.61 11.22 -4.52
C GLU A 74 1.74 11.20 -3.24
N GLY A 75 2.10 12.01 -2.23
CA GLY A 75 1.34 12.08 -0.99
C GLY A 75 -0.10 12.56 -1.21
N GLN A 76 -0.29 13.55 -2.07
CA GLN A 76 -1.63 14.06 -2.44
C GLN A 76 -2.45 13.00 -3.17
N SER A 77 -1.85 12.29 -4.15
CA SER A 77 -2.53 11.25 -4.91
C SER A 77 -3.00 10.10 -4.01
N TYR A 78 -2.14 9.60 -3.14
CA TYR A 78 -2.52 8.51 -2.23
C TYR A 78 -3.59 8.94 -1.22
N ALA A 79 -3.52 10.18 -0.72
CA ALA A 79 -4.56 10.70 0.18
C ALA A 79 -5.92 10.86 -0.53
N LEU A 80 -5.94 11.25 -1.81
CA LEU A 80 -7.15 11.26 -2.65
C LEU A 80 -7.75 9.86 -2.74
N PHE A 81 -6.93 8.84 -3.03
CA PHE A 81 -7.37 7.46 -3.07
C PHE A 81 -8.00 7.01 -1.74
N PHE A 82 -7.34 7.28 -0.61
CA PHE A 82 -7.86 6.85 0.69
C PHE A 82 -9.14 7.60 1.09
N ALA A 83 -9.25 8.90 0.77
CA ALA A 83 -10.48 9.66 0.98
C ALA A 83 -11.64 9.10 0.14
N LEU A 84 -11.38 8.68 -1.11
CA LEU A 84 -12.36 8.00 -1.95
C LEU A 84 -12.78 6.64 -1.36
N VAL A 85 -11.81 5.86 -0.89
CA VAL A 85 -12.06 4.55 -0.24
C VAL A 85 -12.91 4.69 1.03
N ASP A 86 -12.69 5.74 1.81
CA ASP A 86 -13.44 6.05 3.04
C ASP A 86 -14.79 6.74 2.78
N ASN A 87 -15.13 7.02 1.52
CA ASN A 87 -16.30 7.80 1.11
C ASN A 87 -16.33 9.22 1.70
N ASP A 88 -15.15 9.78 2.00
CA ASP A 88 -15.00 11.13 2.53
C ASP A 88 -14.88 12.15 1.39
N ARG A 89 -16.01 12.45 0.75
CA ARG A 89 -16.07 13.42 -0.36
C ARG A 89 -15.65 14.84 0.06
N PRO A 90 -15.98 15.36 1.26
CA PRO A 90 -15.47 16.64 1.72
C PRO A 90 -13.94 16.72 1.78
N LEU A 91 -13.28 15.70 2.34
CA LEU A 91 -11.81 15.62 2.38
C LEU A 91 -11.23 15.48 0.98
N PHE A 92 -11.81 14.62 0.13
CA PHE A 92 -11.39 14.46 -1.26
C PHE A 92 -11.38 15.79 -2.01
N ASN A 93 -12.45 16.59 -1.88
CA ASN A 93 -12.55 17.92 -2.50
C ASN A 93 -11.46 18.89 -1.99
N LYS A 94 -11.18 18.85 -0.70
CA LYS A 94 -10.14 19.70 -0.08
C LYS A 94 -8.74 19.32 -0.59
N LEU A 95 -8.43 18.02 -0.64
CA LEU A 95 -7.18 17.51 -1.23
C LEU A 95 -7.06 17.90 -2.71
N LEU A 96 -8.13 17.72 -3.48
CA LEU A 96 -8.17 18.05 -4.90
C LEU A 96 -7.94 19.54 -5.14
N ALA A 97 -8.65 20.41 -4.41
CA ALA A 97 -8.49 21.87 -4.52
C ALA A 97 -7.05 22.27 -4.24
N TRP A 98 -6.47 21.80 -3.11
CA TRP A 98 -5.08 22.11 -2.79
C TRP A 98 -4.10 21.64 -3.89
N THR A 99 -4.31 20.45 -4.42
CA THR A 99 -3.48 19.88 -5.50
C THR A 99 -3.55 20.73 -6.78
N GLN A 100 -4.75 21.14 -7.17
CA GLN A 100 -4.95 22.02 -8.33
C GLN A 100 -4.25 23.36 -8.14
N ASP A 101 -4.54 24.04 -7.01
CA ASP A 101 -4.09 25.39 -6.76
C ASP A 101 -2.56 25.48 -6.60
N ASN A 102 -1.94 24.47 -5.97
CA ASN A 102 -0.52 24.53 -5.60
C ASN A 102 0.41 23.73 -6.50
N LEU A 103 -0.07 22.66 -7.14
CA LEU A 103 0.79 21.80 -7.97
C LEU A 103 0.48 21.92 -9.48
N ALA A 104 -0.75 22.26 -9.88
CA ALA A 104 -1.22 22.20 -11.27
C ALA A 104 -1.64 23.57 -11.83
N GLN A 105 -1.17 24.67 -11.27
CA GLN A 105 -1.47 26.01 -11.75
C GLN A 105 -3.00 26.22 -11.93
N ASP A 106 -3.75 25.85 -10.92
CA ASP A 106 -5.21 25.94 -10.79
C ASP A 106 -6.04 25.04 -11.71
N ASP A 107 -5.40 24.22 -12.57
CA ASP A 107 -6.16 23.40 -13.53
C ASP A 107 -5.46 22.08 -13.90
N LEU A 108 -5.82 20.99 -13.22
CA LEU A 108 -5.38 19.62 -13.54
C LEU A 108 -5.86 19.15 -14.93
N GLY A 109 -6.91 19.75 -15.46
CA GLY A 109 -7.38 19.44 -16.81
C GLY A 109 -6.47 19.99 -17.92
N LYS A 110 -5.55 20.89 -17.59
CA LYS A 110 -4.61 21.52 -18.55
C LYS A 110 -3.14 21.28 -18.21
N ASN A 111 -2.81 21.07 -16.95
CA ASN A 111 -1.44 20.98 -16.47
C ASN A 111 -1.18 19.67 -15.73
N LEU A 112 -0.02 19.06 -15.97
CA LEU A 112 0.51 18.00 -15.10
C LEU A 112 0.93 18.62 -13.77
N PRO A 113 0.64 17.99 -12.62
CA PRO A 113 1.04 18.52 -11.33
C PRO A 113 2.56 18.44 -11.13
N ALA A 114 3.14 19.49 -10.58
CA ALA A 114 4.52 19.49 -10.11
C ALA A 114 4.68 18.50 -8.96
N TRP A 115 5.80 17.77 -8.93
CA TRP A 115 5.95 16.69 -7.96
C TRP A 115 6.29 17.14 -6.55
N ARG A 116 6.83 18.37 -6.35
CA ARG A 116 7.37 18.82 -5.05
C ARG A 116 7.06 20.28 -4.75
N TRP A 117 6.51 20.50 -3.56
CA TRP A 117 6.17 21.82 -3.02
C TRP A 117 6.68 21.95 -1.59
N GLY A 118 7.12 23.16 -1.18
CA GLY A 118 7.66 23.38 0.15
C GLY A 118 8.26 24.75 0.32
N GLN A 119 9.04 24.96 1.39
CA GLN A 119 9.75 26.19 1.64
C GLN A 119 11.05 26.26 0.83
N ARG A 120 11.28 27.38 0.15
CA ARG A 120 12.48 27.63 -0.67
C ARG A 120 13.57 28.28 0.17
N ASN A 121 14.59 27.54 0.57
CA ASN A 121 15.78 28.08 1.23
C ASN A 121 15.46 29.23 2.24
N ASP A 122 14.64 28.97 3.24
CA ASP A 122 14.12 29.92 4.22
C ASP A 122 13.28 31.10 3.63
N GLY A 123 12.94 31.00 2.35
CA GLY A 123 12.10 31.97 1.62
C GLY A 123 10.60 31.57 1.63
N PRO A 124 9.84 32.08 0.66
CA PRO A 124 8.41 31.80 0.57
C PRO A 124 8.14 30.32 0.22
N TRP A 125 6.99 29.84 0.65
CA TRP A 125 6.46 28.55 0.28
C TRP A 125 5.98 28.53 -1.18
N GLY A 126 6.21 27.43 -1.89
CA GLY A 126 5.83 27.28 -3.28
C GLY A 126 6.44 26.03 -3.93
N LEU A 127 6.37 25.93 -5.26
CA LEU A 127 6.96 24.84 -6.01
C LEU A 127 8.49 24.81 -5.80
N LEU A 128 9.01 23.67 -5.38
CA LEU A 128 10.44 23.38 -5.29
C LEU A 128 10.99 22.80 -6.60
N SER A 129 10.14 22.23 -7.41
CA SER A 129 10.44 21.70 -8.74
C SER A 129 9.20 21.86 -9.63
N THR A 130 9.42 22.16 -10.89
CA THR A 130 8.37 22.19 -11.92
C THR A 130 8.26 20.86 -12.69
N ASN A 131 9.13 19.87 -12.39
CA ASN A 131 8.99 18.54 -12.95
C ASN A 131 7.73 17.88 -12.39
N HIS A 132 7.14 17.00 -13.17
CA HIS A 132 6.05 16.13 -12.79
C HIS A 132 6.57 14.73 -12.39
N ALA A 133 5.71 13.91 -11.79
CA ALA A 133 5.99 12.52 -11.45
C ALA A 133 4.83 11.64 -11.95
N ALA A 134 5.10 10.88 -12.99
CA ALA A 134 4.08 10.19 -13.76
C ALA A 134 3.27 9.14 -12.96
N ASP A 135 3.84 8.57 -11.89
CA ASP A 135 3.09 7.69 -10.99
C ASP A 135 1.97 8.44 -10.25
N SER A 136 2.30 9.60 -9.70
CA SER A 136 1.32 10.45 -9.02
C SER A 136 0.23 10.94 -9.97
N ASP A 137 0.64 11.33 -11.17
CA ASP A 137 -0.26 11.84 -12.20
C ASP A 137 -1.27 10.76 -12.62
N LEU A 138 -0.80 9.51 -12.79
CA LEU A 138 -1.66 8.34 -13.04
C LEU A 138 -2.63 8.07 -11.89
N TRP A 139 -2.17 8.11 -10.64
CA TRP A 139 -3.03 7.92 -9.47
C TRP A 139 -4.11 9.01 -9.40
N ILE A 140 -3.76 10.29 -9.56
CA ILE A 140 -4.73 11.40 -9.55
C ILE A 140 -5.77 11.22 -10.66
N ALA A 141 -5.34 10.89 -11.88
CA ALA A 141 -6.25 10.65 -13.00
C ALA A 141 -7.21 9.48 -12.70
N TYR A 142 -6.67 8.38 -12.18
CA TYR A 142 -7.44 7.22 -11.75
C TYR A 142 -8.47 7.58 -10.67
N ASP A 143 -8.04 8.25 -9.61
CA ASP A 143 -8.90 8.62 -8.48
C ASP A 143 -10.07 9.50 -8.91
N LEU A 144 -9.81 10.46 -9.79
CA LEU A 144 -10.84 11.34 -10.34
C LEU A 144 -11.83 10.57 -11.23
N ILE A 145 -11.35 9.65 -12.08
CA ILE A 145 -12.23 8.80 -12.89
C ILE A 145 -13.10 7.90 -11.99
N GLN A 146 -12.50 7.30 -10.96
CA GLN A 146 -13.21 6.44 -10.03
C GLN A 146 -14.19 7.23 -9.13
N ALA A 147 -13.82 8.43 -8.69
CA ALA A 147 -14.71 9.35 -7.96
C ALA A 147 -15.95 9.71 -8.81
N GLY A 148 -15.73 10.06 -10.07
CA GLY A 148 -16.83 10.32 -11.01
C GLY A 148 -17.76 9.13 -11.18
N ARG A 149 -17.23 7.91 -11.20
CA ARG A 149 -18.01 6.67 -11.31
C ARG A 149 -18.76 6.35 -10.02
N LEU A 150 -18.08 6.44 -8.87
CA LEU A 150 -18.61 6.02 -7.57
C LEU A 150 -19.63 7.01 -7.01
N TRP A 151 -19.39 8.31 -7.17
CA TRP A 151 -20.27 9.37 -6.71
C TRP A 151 -21.24 9.87 -7.80
N HIS A 152 -21.24 9.26 -9.00
CA HIS A 152 -22.09 9.65 -10.12
C HIS A 152 -21.97 11.14 -10.48
N ASP A 153 -20.73 11.67 -10.41
CA ASP A 153 -20.46 13.08 -10.66
C ASP A 153 -19.55 13.26 -11.89
N PRO A 154 -20.07 13.79 -13.00
CA PRO A 154 -19.31 13.97 -14.23
C PRO A 154 -18.12 14.95 -14.09
N TYR A 155 -18.15 15.85 -13.13
CA TYR A 155 -17.07 16.83 -12.90
C TYR A 155 -15.73 16.14 -12.68
N TYR A 156 -15.64 15.20 -11.71
CA TYR A 156 -14.41 14.46 -11.47
C TYR A 156 -13.97 13.64 -12.68
N ARG A 157 -14.93 12.96 -13.32
CA ARG A 157 -14.60 12.13 -14.48
C ARG A 157 -14.02 12.96 -15.63
N GLN A 158 -14.55 14.16 -15.89
CA GLN A 158 -14.05 15.06 -16.95
C GLN A 158 -12.61 15.50 -16.69
N ILE A 159 -12.29 15.93 -15.47
CA ILE A 159 -10.92 16.32 -15.09
C ILE A 159 -9.98 15.12 -15.17
N GLY A 160 -10.37 13.96 -14.62
CA GLY A 160 -9.56 12.75 -14.67
C GLY A 160 -9.23 12.29 -16.09
N LEU A 161 -10.21 12.33 -17.01
CA LEU A 161 -10.00 12.02 -18.43
C LEU A 161 -9.13 13.07 -19.15
N ALA A 162 -9.25 14.35 -18.78
CA ALA A 162 -8.39 15.39 -19.33
C ALA A 162 -6.93 15.19 -18.88
N LEU A 163 -6.70 14.94 -17.59
CA LEU A 163 -5.39 14.63 -17.05
C LEU A 163 -4.79 13.37 -17.70
N ALA A 164 -5.57 12.29 -17.84
CA ALA A 164 -5.10 11.07 -18.49
C ALA A 164 -4.69 11.30 -19.96
N ARG A 165 -5.37 12.20 -20.69
CA ARG A 165 -4.94 12.61 -22.05
C ARG A 165 -3.61 13.36 -22.02
N HIS A 166 -3.40 14.25 -21.05
CA HIS A 166 -2.13 14.96 -20.91
C HIS A 166 -0.98 14.02 -20.59
N ILE A 167 -1.20 13.05 -19.70
CA ILE A 167 -0.22 12.00 -19.40
C ILE A 167 0.12 11.23 -20.69
N ALA A 168 -0.90 10.75 -21.42
CA ALA A 168 -0.71 10.02 -22.66
C ALA A 168 0.10 10.81 -23.72
N GLN A 169 -0.10 12.13 -23.78
CA GLN A 169 0.58 13.00 -24.75
C GLN A 169 1.99 13.42 -24.36
N LYS A 170 2.25 13.59 -23.06
CA LYS A 170 3.50 14.19 -22.57
C LYS A 170 4.43 13.20 -21.88
N GLU A 171 3.87 12.13 -21.32
CA GLU A 171 4.60 11.17 -20.50
C GLU A 171 4.65 9.76 -21.08
N VAL A 172 3.97 9.49 -22.18
CA VAL A 172 4.05 8.20 -22.86
C VAL A 172 4.85 8.34 -24.15
N LEU A 173 5.82 7.45 -24.30
CA LEU A 173 6.67 7.33 -25.48
C LEU A 173 6.46 5.96 -26.11
N ASP A 174 6.19 5.91 -27.40
CA ASP A 174 6.16 4.66 -28.14
C ASP A 174 7.61 4.23 -28.45
N MET A 175 8.05 3.16 -27.78
CA MET A 175 9.37 2.60 -27.95
C MET A 175 9.36 1.43 -28.93
N PRO A 176 10.23 1.41 -29.93
CA PRO A 176 10.36 0.24 -30.81
C PRO A 176 10.50 -1.04 -30.00
N VAL A 177 9.84 -2.11 -30.43
CA VAL A 177 9.82 -3.44 -29.79
C VAL A 177 9.04 -3.52 -28.47
N ALA A 178 9.14 -2.50 -27.60
CA ALA A 178 8.50 -2.51 -26.27
C ALA A 178 7.09 -1.90 -26.29
N GLY A 179 6.73 -1.11 -27.30
CA GLY A 179 5.47 -0.38 -27.36
C GLY A 179 5.44 0.86 -26.46
N PRO A 180 4.26 1.36 -26.10
CA PRO A 180 4.13 2.56 -25.29
C PRO A 180 4.66 2.32 -23.88
N MET A 181 5.53 3.23 -23.42
CA MET A 181 6.18 3.20 -22.10
C MET A 181 6.03 4.55 -21.42
N LEU A 182 5.85 4.53 -20.12
CA LEU A 182 5.74 5.73 -19.29
C LEU A 182 7.13 6.33 -19.01
N ILE A 183 7.28 7.62 -19.30
CA ILE A 183 8.43 8.42 -18.87
C ILE A 183 8.18 8.85 -17.43
N PRO A 184 9.00 8.47 -16.44
CA PRO A 184 8.72 8.75 -15.03
C PRO A 184 8.64 10.23 -14.65
N GLY A 185 9.17 11.12 -15.49
CA GLY A 185 9.21 12.56 -15.24
C GLY A 185 9.89 13.31 -16.38
N GLY A 186 10.57 14.41 -16.07
CA GLY A 186 11.21 15.25 -17.06
C GLY A 186 12.30 14.57 -17.91
N LYS A 187 12.94 15.34 -18.78
CA LYS A 187 13.93 14.89 -19.79
C LYS A 187 15.07 14.01 -19.26
N TYR A 188 15.37 14.07 -17.98
CA TYR A 188 16.40 13.23 -17.34
C TYR A 188 16.15 11.73 -17.55
N PHE A 189 14.90 11.31 -17.62
CA PHE A 189 14.53 9.90 -17.80
C PHE A 189 14.57 9.44 -19.26
N ARG A 190 14.91 10.34 -20.18
CA ARG A 190 15.17 10.03 -21.61
C ARG A 190 16.56 10.53 -22.02
N PRO A 191 17.64 9.84 -21.60
CA PRO A 191 19.02 10.29 -21.83
C PRO A 191 19.42 10.30 -23.32
N SER A 192 18.73 9.54 -24.16
CA SER A 192 18.86 9.60 -25.64
C SER A 192 17.51 9.30 -26.30
N PRO A 193 17.34 9.56 -27.59
CA PRO A 193 16.11 9.23 -28.33
C PRO A 193 15.70 7.76 -28.23
N GLU A 194 16.70 6.85 -28.09
CA GLU A 194 16.51 5.40 -28.06
C GLU A 194 16.55 4.79 -26.67
N THR A 195 16.83 5.59 -25.63
CA THR A 195 16.99 5.07 -24.26
C THR A 195 16.02 5.73 -23.32
N LEU A 196 15.26 4.91 -22.60
CA LEU A 196 14.33 5.33 -21.57
C LEU A 196 14.74 4.73 -20.22
N ILE A 197 14.72 5.55 -19.15
CA ILE A 197 14.81 5.06 -17.77
C ILE A 197 13.39 4.81 -17.29
N ILE A 198 13.16 3.61 -16.76
CA ILE A 198 11.84 3.11 -16.37
C ILE A 198 11.81 2.86 -14.87
N ASN A 199 10.64 3.07 -14.29
CA ASN A 199 10.30 2.61 -12.94
C ASN A 199 9.04 1.76 -13.01
N ALA A 200 9.16 0.46 -12.77
CA ALA A 200 8.04 -0.46 -12.85
C ALA A 200 6.96 -0.19 -11.78
N SER A 201 7.33 0.45 -10.66
CA SER A 201 6.36 0.83 -9.62
C SER A 201 5.41 1.96 -10.05
N TYR A 202 5.73 2.65 -11.14
CA TYR A 202 4.88 3.69 -11.74
C TYR A 202 3.75 3.12 -12.62
N LEU A 203 3.73 1.79 -12.79
CA LEU A 203 2.81 1.09 -13.68
C LEU A 203 1.91 0.09 -12.94
N PRO A 204 1.06 0.51 -11.98
CA PRO A 204 0.12 -0.40 -11.36
C PRO A 204 -0.85 -0.98 -12.39
N LEU A 205 -0.85 -2.30 -12.58
CA LEU A 205 -1.70 -2.96 -13.58
C LEU A 205 -3.21 -2.60 -13.44
N PRO A 206 -3.78 -2.48 -12.22
CA PRO A 206 -5.18 -2.09 -12.08
C PRO A 206 -5.46 -0.69 -12.65
N LEU A 207 -4.55 0.26 -12.47
CA LEU A 207 -4.73 1.61 -13.01
C LEU A 207 -4.71 1.59 -14.54
N LEU A 208 -3.75 0.88 -15.13
CA LEU A 208 -3.66 0.74 -16.59
C LEU A 208 -4.91 0.08 -17.18
N ALA A 209 -5.42 -0.98 -16.53
CA ALA A 209 -6.64 -1.66 -16.94
C ALA A 209 -7.87 -0.74 -16.88
N SER A 210 -8.02 0.03 -15.79
CA SER A 210 -9.12 0.98 -15.64
C SER A 210 -9.05 2.13 -16.65
N LEU A 211 -7.85 2.69 -16.88
CA LEU A 211 -7.64 3.72 -17.88
C LEU A 211 -7.90 3.22 -19.29
N ALA A 212 -7.59 1.96 -19.61
CA ALA A 212 -7.92 1.33 -20.88
C ALA A 212 -9.44 1.24 -21.10
N GLN A 213 -10.22 0.97 -20.05
CA GLN A 213 -11.69 1.00 -20.14
C GLN A 213 -12.23 2.44 -20.31
N ALA A 214 -11.64 3.39 -19.59
CA ALA A 214 -12.08 4.78 -19.62
C ALA A 214 -11.70 5.51 -20.92
N MET A 215 -10.60 5.10 -21.57
CA MET A 215 -10.01 5.67 -22.79
C MET A 215 -9.49 4.54 -23.72
N PRO A 216 -10.36 3.83 -24.42
CA PRO A 216 -9.98 2.68 -25.26
C PRO A 216 -8.96 3.01 -26.36
N ASP A 217 -8.99 4.25 -26.88
CA ASP A 217 -8.08 4.73 -27.92
C ASP A 217 -6.73 5.24 -27.34
N GLY A 218 -6.56 5.19 -26.02
CA GLY A 218 -5.32 5.59 -25.35
C GLY A 218 -4.25 4.49 -25.33
N PRO A 219 -3.05 4.78 -24.83
CA PRO A 219 -1.94 3.81 -24.79
C PRO A 219 -2.10 2.74 -23.70
N TRP A 220 -3.06 2.90 -22.80
CA TRP A 220 -3.17 2.18 -21.53
C TRP A 220 -3.35 0.68 -21.68
N GLY A 221 -4.20 0.26 -22.63
CA GLY A 221 -4.41 -1.16 -22.91
C GLY A 221 -3.14 -1.86 -23.40
N LYS A 222 -2.40 -1.18 -24.28
CA LYS A 222 -1.11 -1.74 -24.76
C LYS A 222 -0.04 -1.76 -23.67
N MET A 223 -0.01 -0.73 -22.82
CA MET A 223 0.90 -0.71 -21.65
C MET A 223 0.55 -1.83 -20.67
N ALA A 224 -0.73 -2.07 -20.38
CA ALA A 224 -1.16 -3.19 -19.55
C ALA A 224 -0.74 -4.56 -20.14
N GLU A 225 -0.88 -4.72 -21.46
CA GLU A 225 -0.47 -5.95 -22.18
C GLU A 225 1.04 -6.20 -22.11
N THR A 226 1.86 -5.13 -22.24
CA THR A 226 3.32 -5.25 -22.28
C THR A 226 3.98 -5.27 -20.89
N LEU A 227 3.31 -4.79 -19.84
CA LEU A 227 3.85 -4.71 -18.50
C LEU A 227 4.44 -6.04 -17.96
N PRO A 228 3.81 -7.22 -18.16
CA PRO A 228 4.44 -8.48 -17.73
C PRO A 228 5.80 -8.75 -18.38
N ALA A 229 6.01 -8.32 -19.62
CA ALA A 229 7.30 -8.44 -20.29
C ALA A 229 8.33 -7.42 -19.75
N VAL A 230 7.88 -6.21 -19.38
CA VAL A 230 8.73 -5.21 -18.73
C VAL A 230 9.26 -5.74 -17.39
N ILE A 231 8.38 -6.32 -16.56
CA ILE A 231 8.76 -6.91 -15.28
C ILE A 231 9.72 -8.10 -15.50
N ALA A 232 9.38 -9.04 -16.38
CA ALA A 232 10.23 -10.19 -16.67
C ALA A 232 11.64 -9.79 -17.15
N GLY A 233 11.73 -8.81 -18.06
CA GLY A 233 13.01 -8.37 -18.61
C GLY A 233 13.86 -7.56 -17.63
N SER A 234 13.24 -6.89 -16.65
CA SER A 234 13.93 -6.04 -15.68
C SER A 234 14.23 -6.74 -14.34
N ALA A 235 13.74 -7.96 -14.11
CA ALA A 235 13.86 -8.68 -12.84
C ALA A 235 14.50 -10.08 -13.00
N PRO A 236 15.75 -10.22 -13.51
CA PRO A 236 16.36 -11.50 -13.85
C PRO A 236 16.51 -12.45 -12.64
N HIS A 237 16.55 -11.93 -11.43
CA HIS A 237 16.59 -12.70 -10.18
C HIS A 237 15.28 -12.61 -9.38
N GLY A 238 14.16 -12.22 -10.03
CA GLY A 238 12.86 -12.09 -9.39
C GLY A 238 12.73 -10.87 -8.46
N PHE A 239 13.66 -9.89 -8.58
CA PHE A 239 13.59 -8.61 -7.86
C PHE A 239 13.46 -7.47 -8.84
N SER A 240 12.33 -6.76 -8.78
CA SER A 240 12.13 -5.56 -9.58
C SER A 240 13.10 -4.46 -9.16
N PRO A 241 13.75 -3.74 -10.09
CA PRO A 241 14.62 -2.61 -9.75
C PRO A 241 13.84 -1.37 -9.31
N ASP A 242 14.50 -0.45 -8.60
CA ASP A 242 13.96 0.92 -8.44
C ASP A 242 13.95 1.65 -9.79
N TRP A 243 15.07 1.54 -10.52
CA TRP A 243 15.25 2.16 -11.82
C TRP A 243 16.00 1.21 -12.76
N VAL A 244 15.55 1.15 -14.00
CA VAL A 244 16.21 0.37 -15.06
C VAL A 244 16.19 1.16 -16.36
N ALA A 245 17.29 1.12 -17.12
CA ALA A 245 17.34 1.65 -18.46
C ALA A 245 16.89 0.58 -19.47
N PHE A 246 16.14 1.00 -20.48
CA PHE A 246 15.75 0.18 -21.62
C PHE A 246 16.21 0.84 -22.93
N ASN A 247 16.73 0.01 -23.83
CA ASN A 247 17.03 0.39 -25.19
C ASN A 247 16.67 -0.79 -26.11
N PRO A 248 16.03 -0.57 -27.28
CA PRO A 248 15.57 -1.65 -28.14
C PRO A 248 16.65 -2.62 -28.60
N GLN A 249 17.91 -2.16 -28.74
CA GLN A 249 19.04 -2.98 -29.19
C GLN A 249 19.76 -3.70 -28.04
N LYS A 250 19.72 -3.11 -26.82
CA LYS A 250 20.45 -3.61 -25.65
C LYS A 250 19.56 -4.36 -24.66
N GLY A 251 18.24 -4.20 -24.75
CA GLY A 251 17.29 -4.67 -23.74
C GLY A 251 17.37 -3.83 -22.46
N TYR A 252 17.20 -4.47 -21.30
CA TYR A 252 17.25 -3.84 -19.98
C TYR A 252 18.67 -3.86 -19.42
N PHE A 253 19.12 -2.72 -18.87
CA PHE A 253 20.46 -2.56 -18.29
C PHE A 253 20.43 -1.53 -17.16
N PRO A 254 21.51 -1.43 -16.33
CA PRO A 254 21.56 -0.47 -15.23
C PRO A 254 21.31 0.96 -15.67
N ALA A 255 20.39 1.63 -14.97
CA ALA A 255 20.19 3.06 -15.11
C ALA A 255 21.32 3.85 -14.39
N PRO A 256 21.51 5.15 -14.68
CA PRO A 256 22.48 5.98 -13.96
C PRO A 256 22.27 6.03 -12.44
N GLN A 257 21.06 5.73 -11.96
CA GLN A 257 20.72 5.63 -10.53
C GLN A 257 21.30 4.37 -9.85
N GLY A 258 21.86 3.44 -10.63
CA GLY A 258 22.50 2.20 -10.16
C GLY A 258 21.60 0.96 -10.28
N VAL A 259 21.97 -0.05 -9.50
CA VAL A 259 21.39 -1.41 -9.57
C VAL A 259 20.51 -1.75 -8.35
N ILE A 260 20.09 -0.76 -7.60
CA ILE A 260 19.35 -0.97 -6.36
C ILE A 260 17.85 -1.17 -6.63
N ALA A 261 17.30 -2.15 -5.91
CA ALA A 261 15.89 -2.36 -5.69
C ALA A 261 15.60 -2.09 -4.20
N SER A 262 14.73 -1.13 -3.89
CA SER A 262 14.44 -0.70 -2.51
C SER A 262 13.04 -0.04 -2.43
N TYR A 263 13.01 1.25 -2.11
CA TYR A 263 11.77 2.00 -1.84
C TYR A 263 10.82 2.14 -3.04
N ASN A 264 11.31 2.21 -4.27
CA ASN A 264 10.44 2.18 -5.44
C ASN A 264 10.00 0.75 -5.74
N ALA A 265 10.95 -0.17 -5.81
CA ALA A 265 10.72 -1.56 -6.16
C ALA A 265 9.68 -2.26 -5.28
N ILE A 266 9.63 -1.94 -3.98
CA ILE A 266 8.71 -2.59 -3.05
C ILE A 266 7.23 -2.35 -3.42
N ARG A 267 6.91 -1.23 -4.06
CA ARG A 267 5.56 -0.95 -4.55
C ARG A 267 5.13 -1.89 -5.68
N VAL A 268 6.06 -2.43 -6.44
CA VAL A 268 5.73 -3.41 -7.51
C VAL A 268 5.07 -4.66 -6.91
N TYR A 269 5.56 -5.14 -5.77
CA TYR A 269 4.97 -6.27 -5.05
C TYR A 269 3.58 -5.91 -4.50
N LEU A 270 3.43 -4.71 -3.95
CA LEU A 270 2.15 -4.20 -3.46
C LEU A 270 1.09 -4.19 -4.58
N TRP A 271 1.42 -3.59 -5.72
CA TRP A 271 0.52 -3.49 -6.87
C TRP A 271 0.21 -4.85 -7.47
N ALA A 272 1.21 -5.73 -7.62
CA ALA A 272 1.02 -7.08 -8.11
C ALA A 272 0.07 -7.89 -7.22
N GLY A 273 0.28 -7.81 -5.89
CA GLY A 273 -0.55 -8.52 -4.91
C GLY A 273 -1.98 -8.01 -4.82
N MET A 274 -2.20 -6.70 -4.99
CA MET A 274 -3.55 -6.12 -4.95
C MET A 274 -4.32 -6.30 -6.25
N THR A 275 -3.66 -6.64 -7.35
CA THR A 275 -4.29 -6.83 -8.67
C THR A 275 -5.26 -8.02 -8.62
N ASN A 276 -6.43 -7.87 -9.24
CA ASN A 276 -7.36 -8.99 -9.37
C ASN A 276 -6.69 -10.13 -10.15
N PRO A 277 -6.69 -11.38 -9.64
CA PRO A 277 -6.00 -12.50 -10.28
C PRO A 277 -6.52 -12.85 -11.68
N GLN A 278 -7.73 -12.43 -12.01
CA GLN A 278 -8.34 -12.60 -13.34
C GLN A 278 -7.97 -11.47 -14.32
N THR A 279 -7.33 -10.40 -13.85
CA THR A 279 -6.85 -9.34 -14.76
C THR A 279 -5.76 -9.92 -15.67
N PRO A 280 -5.84 -9.74 -17.00
CA PRO A 280 -4.82 -10.23 -17.92
C PRO A 280 -3.42 -9.77 -17.54
N GLY A 281 -2.49 -10.72 -17.41
CA GLY A 281 -1.11 -10.45 -17.03
C GLY A 281 -0.80 -10.56 -15.54
N ALA A 282 -1.78 -10.48 -14.63
CA ALA A 282 -1.57 -10.49 -13.18
C ALA A 282 -0.75 -11.70 -12.70
N GLY A 283 -1.16 -12.91 -13.05
CA GLY A 283 -0.45 -14.13 -12.67
C GLY A 283 0.96 -14.24 -13.26
N LYS A 284 1.23 -13.63 -14.42
CA LYS A 284 2.57 -13.59 -14.99
C LYS A 284 3.46 -12.65 -14.18
N ILE A 285 2.99 -11.45 -13.84
CA ILE A 285 3.73 -10.50 -13.01
C ILE A 285 4.10 -11.12 -11.66
N LEU A 286 3.16 -11.76 -10.97
CA LEU A 286 3.44 -12.42 -9.69
C LEU A 286 4.54 -13.49 -9.82
N ARG A 287 4.53 -14.30 -10.89
CA ARG A 287 5.56 -15.33 -11.12
C ARG A 287 6.94 -14.74 -11.39
N GLU A 288 7.02 -13.61 -12.09
CA GLU A 288 8.32 -12.96 -12.37
C GLU A 288 8.96 -12.33 -11.11
N LEU A 289 8.18 -12.10 -10.06
CA LEU A 289 8.65 -11.51 -8.80
C LEU A 289 9.08 -12.55 -7.74
N TRP A 290 9.37 -13.77 -8.15
CA TRP A 290 9.67 -14.93 -7.30
C TRP A 290 10.81 -14.74 -6.29
N GLY A 291 11.78 -13.86 -6.57
CA GLY A 291 12.95 -13.65 -5.73
C GLY A 291 12.61 -13.22 -4.31
N MET A 292 11.58 -12.39 -4.13
CA MET A 292 11.18 -11.90 -2.81
C MET A 292 10.58 -13.02 -1.94
N SER A 293 9.67 -13.84 -2.45
CA SER A 293 9.11 -14.95 -1.66
C SER A 293 10.19 -15.98 -1.33
N THR A 294 11.06 -16.30 -2.30
CA THR A 294 12.21 -17.20 -2.06
C THR A 294 13.13 -16.67 -0.94
N TYR A 295 13.43 -15.38 -0.93
CA TYR A 295 14.24 -14.76 0.14
C TYR A 295 13.58 -14.90 1.51
N LEU A 296 12.27 -14.68 1.59
CA LEU A 296 11.53 -14.69 2.84
C LEU A 296 11.41 -16.09 3.49
N HIS A 297 11.58 -17.19 2.76
CA HIS A 297 11.62 -18.53 3.36
C HIS A 297 12.80 -18.72 4.33
N SER A 298 13.85 -17.94 4.21
CA SER A 298 15.03 -17.99 5.09
C SER A 298 15.25 -16.71 5.92
N HIS A 299 14.47 -15.66 5.68
CA HIS A 299 14.61 -14.36 6.35
C HIS A 299 13.24 -13.82 6.78
N PRO A 300 13.00 -13.52 8.06
CA PRO A 300 11.69 -13.06 8.53
C PRO A 300 11.37 -11.62 8.10
N ALA A 301 12.40 -10.83 7.76
CA ALA A 301 12.25 -9.45 7.29
C ALA A 301 12.56 -9.34 5.80
N PRO A 302 11.82 -8.52 5.03
CA PRO A 302 12.22 -8.21 3.67
C PRO A 302 13.56 -7.47 3.65
N PRO A 303 14.37 -7.60 2.59
CA PRO A 303 15.62 -6.87 2.48
C PRO A 303 15.36 -5.36 2.33
N LEU A 304 16.24 -4.53 2.91
CA LEU A 304 16.20 -3.08 2.68
C LEU A 304 16.60 -2.74 1.25
N LYS A 305 17.62 -3.42 0.74
CA LYS A 305 18.16 -3.24 -0.61
C LYS A 305 18.46 -4.57 -1.25
N VAL A 306 18.27 -4.65 -2.55
CA VAL A 306 18.72 -5.77 -3.37
C VAL A 306 19.44 -5.20 -4.58
N ASP A 307 20.59 -5.77 -4.91
CA ASP A 307 21.18 -5.61 -6.24
C ASP A 307 20.36 -6.49 -7.21
N TRP A 308 19.55 -5.87 -8.06
CA TRP A 308 18.63 -6.59 -8.93
C TRP A 308 19.34 -7.42 -10.04
N GLN A 309 20.58 -7.09 -10.36
CA GLN A 309 21.38 -7.84 -11.35
C GLN A 309 21.97 -9.13 -10.79
N THR A 310 22.26 -9.17 -9.50
CA THR A 310 22.91 -10.31 -8.84
C THR A 310 21.99 -11.04 -7.86
N GLY A 311 20.89 -10.43 -7.46
CA GLY A 311 20.00 -10.94 -6.40
C GLY A 311 20.58 -10.78 -5.00
N LYS A 312 21.72 -10.11 -4.81
CA LYS A 312 22.34 -9.91 -3.49
C LYS A 312 21.51 -8.94 -2.66
N ALA A 313 21.02 -9.43 -1.52
CA ALA A 313 20.16 -8.68 -0.60
C ALA A 313 20.96 -8.18 0.61
N GLU A 314 20.58 -6.99 1.13
CA GLU A 314 21.25 -6.34 2.27
C GLU A 314 20.24 -5.63 3.17
N GLY A 315 20.47 -5.71 4.50
CA GLY A 315 19.73 -5.02 5.54
C GLY A 315 18.29 -5.50 5.70
N GLU A 316 17.57 -4.88 6.63
CA GLU A 316 16.15 -5.14 6.88
C GLU A 316 15.28 -3.95 6.47
N GLY A 317 14.31 -4.18 5.64
CA GLY A 317 13.35 -3.18 5.20
C GLY A 317 12.44 -2.69 6.33
N PRO A 318 11.93 -1.45 6.26
CA PRO A 318 11.03 -0.86 7.26
C PRO A 318 9.66 -1.56 7.29
N SER A 319 8.80 -1.12 8.23
CA SER A 319 7.44 -1.66 8.38
C SER A 319 6.58 -1.56 7.11
N GLY A 320 6.76 -0.50 6.33
CA GLY A 320 6.08 -0.33 5.04
C GLY A 320 6.42 -1.42 4.02
N PHE A 321 7.65 -1.96 4.05
CA PHE A 321 8.04 -3.08 3.18
C PHE A 321 7.27 -4.35 3.55
N SER A 322 7.18 -4.67 4.86
CA SER A 322 6.34 -5.79 5.31
C SER A 322 4.88 -5.59 4.92
N ALA A 323 4.35 -4.37 5.01
CA ALA A 323 3.00 -4.07 4.58
C ALA A 323 2.79 -4.36 3.08
N CYS A 324 3.69 -3.92 2.20
CA CYS A 324 3.61 -4.19 0.77
C CYS A 324 3.55 -5.68 0.43
N LEU A 325 4.17 -6.52 1.26
CA LEU A 325 4.22 -7.96 1.03
C LEU A 325 2.97 -8.70 1.52
N ILE A 326 2.08 -8.07 2.29
CA ILE A 326 0.82 -8.69 2.73
C ILE A 326 -0.05 -9.10 1.52
N PRO A 327 -0.45 -8.21 0.61
CA PRO A 327 -1.24 -8.62 -0.56
C PRO A 327 -0.45 -9.49 -1.53
N TYR A 328 0.87 -9.29 -1.66
CA TYR A 328 1.72 -10.11 -2.51
C TYR A 328 1.72 -11.57 -2.07
N LEU A 329 2.00 -11.85 -0.79
CA LEU A 329 2.05 -13.20 -0.23
C LEU A 329 0.66 -13.84 -0.19
N ALA A 330 -0.40 -13.07 0.12
CA ALA A 330 -1.77 -13.55 0.04
C ALA A 330 -2.13 -14.01 -1.38
N SER A 331 -1.70 -13.28 -2.41
CA SER A 331 -1.96 -13.64 -3.82
C SER A 331 -1.11 -14.80 -4.32
N LEU A 332 -0.01 -15.13 -3.63
CA LEU A 332 0.80 -16.33 -3.86
C LEU A 332 0.32 -17.53 -3.03
N HIS A 333 -0.64 -17.37 -2.12
CA HIS A 333 -1.07 -18.38 -1.13
C HIS A 333 0.06 -18.85 -0.20
N GLU A 334 1.00 -17.94 0.12
CA GLU A 334 2.12 -18.12 1.06
C GLU A 334 1.71 -17.72 2.48
N ASP A 335 0.75 -18.45 3.05
CA ASP A 335 0.07 -18.05 4.30
C ASP A 335 1.03 -17.93 5.49
N ASP A 336 2.02 -18.82 5.63
CA ASP A 336 3.00 -18.75 6.73
C ASP A 336 3.86 -17.48 6.64
N LEU A 337 4.35 -17.14 5.46
CA LEU A 337 5.12 -15.91 5.23
C LEU A 337 4.25 -14.67 5.42
N LEU A 338 2.99 -14.72 5.01
CA LEU A 338 2.01 -13.66 5.23
C LEU A 338 1.84 -13.38 6.72
N GLN A 339 1.66 -14.40 7.55
CA GLN A 339 1.52 -14.23 9.00
C GLN A 339 2.77 -13.61 9.63
N VAL A 340 3.97 -13.97 9.17
CA VAL A 340 5.23 -13.34 9.60
C VAL A 340 5.23 -11.83 9.29
N GLN A 341 4.82 -11.42 8.09
CA GLN A 341 4.80 -10.00 7.72
C GLN A 341 3.71 -9.22 8.47
N LEU A 342 2.54 -9.81 8.70
CA LEU A 342 1.49 -9.22 9.55
C LEU A 342 1.99 -9.01 10.98
N ALA A 343 2.60 -10.01 11.59
CA ALA A 343 3.16 -9.91 12.94
C ALA A 343 4.27 -8.85 13.02
N ARG A 344 5.14 -8.78 11.98
CA ARG A 344 6.21 -7.79 11.91
C ARG A 344 5.64 -6.36 11.79
N LEU A 345 4.65 -6.13 10.96
CA LEU A 345 3.95 -4.85 10.86
C LEU A 345 3.30 -4.49 12.20
N GLN A 346 2.53 -5.43 12.77
CA GLN A 346 1.86 -5.25 14.07
C GLN A 346 2.82 -4.88 15.20
N SER A 347 4.02 -5.45 15.24
CA SER A 347 5.05 -5.12 16.25
C SER A 347 5.50 -3.65 16.21
N LYS A 348 5.27 -2.97 15.10
CA LYS A 348 5.60 -1.56 14.89
C LYS A 348 4.42 -0.61 15.16
N TYR A 349 3.24 -1.14 15.43
CA TYR A 349 2.07 -0.32 15.78
C TYR A 349 2.30 0.43 17.10
N ARG A 350 1.87 1.70 17.16
CA ARG A 350 1.99 2.58 18.30
C ARG A 350 0.60 3.08 18.72
N PRO A 351 -0.01 2.49 19.76
CA PRO A 351 -1.37 2.88 20.19
C PRO A 351 -1.51 4.36 20.52
N GLY A 352 -0.45 5.00 21.04
CA GLY A 352 -0.47 6.43 21.40
C GLY A 352 -0.58 7.38 20.20
N THR A 353 -0.19 6.96 18.99
CA THR A 353 -0.32 7.76 17.77
C THR A 353 -1.30 7.15 16.77
N GLY A 354 -1.63 5.88 16.92
CA GLY A 354 -2.42 5.12 15.93
C GLY A 354 -1.66 4.80 14.63
N LEU A 355 -0.32 5.00 14.61
CA LEU A 355 0.54 4.85 13.42
C LEU A 355 1.56 3.72 13.60
N TYR A 356 2.24 3.36 12.52
CA TYR A 356 3.30 2.35 12.51
C TYR A 356 4.69 2.99 12.50
N GLY A 357 5.64 2.41 13.26
CA GLY A 357 7.03 2.86 13.33
C GLY A 357 7.34 3.76 14.53
N HIS A 358 8.57 4.27 14.59
CA HIS A 358 8.97 5.19 15.65
C HIS A 358 8.62 6.63 15.29
N PRO A 359 8.25 7.48 16.28
CA PRO A 359 8.10 8.90 16.05
C PRO A 359 9.43 9.58 15.68
N PRO A 360 9.42 10.55 14.76
CA PRO A 360 8.31 10.92 13.89
C PRO A 360 8.01 9.81 12.87
N ALA A 361 6.73 9.49 12.68
CA ALA A 361 6.34 8.45 11.74
C ALA A 361 6.62 8.86 10.29
N HIS A 362 7.18 7.95 9.50
CA HIS A 362 7.42 8.21 8.07
C HIS A 362 6.11 8.11 7.28
N TYR A 363 5.70 9.18 6.61
CA TYR A 363 4.47 9.22 5.84
C TYR A 363 4.41 8.12 4.77
N TYR A 364 5.54 7.84 4.10
CA TYR A 364 5.64 6.82 3.07
C TYR A 364 5.28 5.42 3.59
N ASN A 365 5.82 5.02 4.75
CA ASN A 365 5.48 3.72 5.35
C ASN A 365 4.01 3.62 5.74
N GLN A 366 3.38 4.73 6.14
CA GLN A 366 1.95 4.74 6.46
C GLN A 366 1.10 4.58 5.19
N ASN A 367 1.45 5.25 4.09
CA ASN A 367 0.77 5.10 2.81
C ASN A 367 0.79 3.65 2.34
N LEU A 368 1.96 2.99 2.37
CA LEU A 368 2.10 1.59 2.00
C LEU A 368 1.24 0.68 2.89
N ALA A 369 1.21 0.94 4.20
CA ALA A 369 0.40 0.18 5.14
C ALA A 369 -1.11 0.43 4.93
N LEU A 370 -1.54 1.66 4.61
CA LEU A 370 -2.94 1.97 4.29
C LEU A 370 -3.43 1.22 3.04
N PHE A 371 -2.64 1.18 1.98
CA PHE A 371 -2.96 0.37 0.80
C PHE A 371 -3.09 -1.12 1.15
N ALA A 372 -2.06 -1.66 1.79
CA ALA A 372 -1.99 -3.09 2.08
C ALA A 372 -3.11 -3.56 3.01
N LEU A 373 -3.32 -2.86 4.13
CA LEU A 373 -4.35 -3.21 5.12
C LEU A 373 -5.76 -2.94 4.59
N GLY A 374 -5.97 -1.85 3.85
CA GLY A 374 -7.26 -1.57 3.22
C GLY A 374 -7.67 -2.68 2.24
N TRP A 375 -6.72 -3.17 1.47
CA TRP A 375 -6.93 -4.33 0.62
C TRP A 375 -7.13 -5.61 1.46
N TYR A 376 -6.29 -5.90 2.43
CA TYR A 376 -6.36 -7.11 3.24
C TYR A 376 -7.67 -7.21 4.04
N GLU A 377 -8.14 -6.12 4.62
CA GLU A 377 -9.40 -6.03 5.37
C GLU A 377 -10.66 -5.90 4.48
N ASN A 378 -10.53 -6.00 3.15
CA ASN A 378 -11.64 -5.84 2.20
C ASN A 378 -12.34 -4.48 2.30
N VAL A 379 -11.63 -3.42 2.66
CA VAL A 379 -12.15 -2.05 2.59
C VAL A 379 -12.33 -1.65 1.13
N PHE A 380 -11.36 -2.07 0.31
CA PHE A 380 -11.45 -2.00 -1.15
C PHE A 380 -10.83 -3.24 -1.83
N ARG A 381 -11.17 -3.43 -3.09
CA ARG A 381 -10.55 -4.38 -4.03
C ARG A 381 -10.51 -3.76 -5.41
N PHE A 382 -9.64 -4.27 -6.28
CA PHE A 382 -9.70 -3.96 -7.71
C PHE A 382 -10.51 -5.02 -8.45
N GLY A 383 -11.38 -4.60 -9.36
CA GLY A 383 -12.09 -5.48 -10.31
C GLY A 383 -11.14 -6.03 -11.39
N ILE A 384 -11.64 -6.94 -12.21
CA ILE A 384 -10.90 -7.50 -13.37
C ILE A 384 -10.49 -6.38 -14.33
N ASP A 385 -11.34 -5.38 -14.48
CA ASP A 385 -11.19 -4.18 -15.30
C ASP A 385 -10.35 -3.07 -14.64
N GLY A 386 -9.80 -3.32 -13.44
CA GLY A 386 -9.04 -2.36 -12.66
C GLY A 386 -9.87 -1.31 -11.93
N ASN A 387 -11.19 -1.27 -12.11
CA ASN A 387 -12.05 -0.37 -11.35
C ASN A 387 -12.06 -0.73 -9.87
N ILE A 388 -12.07 0.28 -8.99
CA ILE A 388 -12.12 0.04 -7.56
C ILE A 388 -13.52 -0.42 -7.12
N ILE A 389 -13.56 -1.43 -6.25
CA ILE A 389 -14.75 -1.91 -5.57
C ILE A 389 -14.58 -1.57 -4.09
N VAL A 390 -15.46 -0.74 -3.55
CA VAL A 390 -15.39 -0.25 -2.17
C VAL A 390 -16.48 -0.85 -1.29
N ARG A 391 -16.17 -1.06 -0.02
CA ARG A 391 -17.08 -1.71 0.94
C ARG A 391 -18.43 -0.98 1.05
N TRP A 392 -18.43 0.35 1.08
CA TRP A 392 -19.65 1.14 1.27
C TRP A 392 -20.64 1.04 0.10
N GLN A 393 -20.23 0.66 -1.12
CA GLN A 393 -21.15 0.39 -2.23
C GLN A 393 -22.02 -0.86 -2.00
N LYS A 394 -21.52 -1.87 -1.29
CA LYS A 394 -22.26 -3.12 -1.04
C LYS A 394 -23.45 -2.87 -0.12
N HIS A 395 -23.30 -2.01 0.90
CA HIS A 395 -24.35 -1.67 1.84
C HIS A 395 -25.51 -0.89 1.20
N HIS A 396 -25.25 -0.11 0.15
CA HIS A 396 -26.31 0.60 -0.57
C HIS A 396 -27.17 -0.33 -1.46
N LYS A 397 -26.61 -1.41 -2.00
CA LYS A 397 -27.38 -2.39 -2.79
C LYS A 397 -28.29 -3.23 -1.90
N ASP A 398 -27.83 -3.63 -0.73
CA ASP A 398 -28.63 -4.45 0.21
C ASP A 398 -29.78 -3.64 0.81
N SER A 399 -29.61 -2.35 1.09
CA SER A 399 -30.69 -1.47 1.59
C SER A 399 -31.76 -1.15 0.53
N SER A 400 -31.41 -1.12 -0.74
CA SER A 400 -32.37 -0.87 -1.84
C SER A 400 -33.22 -2.10 -2.18
N THR A 401 -32.72 -3.31 -1.96
CA THR A 401 -33.47 -4.56 -2.16
C THR A 401 -34.48 -4.82 -1.06
N VAL A 402 -34.25 -4.36 0.17
CA VAL A 402 -35.17 -4.49 1.29
C VAL A 402 -36.36 -3.51 1.17
N SER A 403 -36.20 -2.35 0.55
CA SER A 403 -37.28 -1.37 0.37
C SER A 403 -38.26 -1.72 -0.75
N HIS A 404 -37.94 -2.61 -1.66
CA HIS A 404 -38.85 -3.06 -2.74
C HIS A 404 -39.66 -4.31 -2.39
N SER A 405 -39.34 -5.01 -1.31
CA SER A 405 -40.13 -6.18 -0.86
C SER A 405 -41.27 -5.85 0.12
N SER A 406 -41.37 -4.59 0.63
CA SER A 406 -42.37 -4.18 1.57
C SER A 406 -43.58 -3.41 0.97
N SER A 407 -43.54 -3.11 -0.36
CA SER A 407 -44.63 -2.33 -1.00
C SER A 407 -45.61 -3.14 -1.85
N SER A 408 -45.53 -4.49 -1.87
CA SER A 408 -46.40 -5.34 -2.70
C SER A 408 -47.43 -6.19 -1.92
N ALA A 409 -47.67 -5.86 -0.64
CA ALA A 409 -48.59 -6.65 0.21
C ALA A 409 -49.73 -5.81 0.84
N GLU A 410 -50.34 -4.88 0.10
CA GLU A 410 -51.61 -4.29 0.51
C GLU A 410 -52.36 -3.79 -0.74
N HIS A 411 -53.09 -4.69 -1.42
CA HIS A 411 -54.35 -4.39 -2.13
C HIS A 411 -54.97 -5.72 -2.56
N GLY A 412 -55.87 -6.17 -1.77
CA GLY A 412 -56.74 -7.31 -2.09
C GLY A 412 -57.88 -7.41 -1.13
N GLN A 413 -59.08 -7.14 -1.66
CA GLN A 413 -60.40 -7.49 -1.17
C GLN A 413 -61.15 -6.47 -0.29
N TYR A 414 -62.10 -5.78 -0.96
CA TYR A 414 -63.49 -5.69 -0.51
C TYR A 414 -64.39 -5.52 -1.73
N ASP A 415 -65.05 -6.63 -2.15
CA ASP A 415 -66.30 -6.63 -2.86
C ASP A 415 -67.34 -7.24 -1.96
N GLY A 416 -68.45 -6.51 -1.76
CA GLY A 416 -69.70 -6.92 -1.13
C GLY A 416 -70.82 -6.04 -1.58
#